data_b0b3ca1bde11d0dcbd7fac24ab662fef
#
_entry.id   b0b3ca1bde11d0dcbd7fac24ab662fef
#
_cell.length_a   1.000
_cell.length_b   1.000
_cell.length_c   1.000
_cell.angle_alpha   90.00
_cell.angle_beta   90.00
_cell.angle_gamma   90.00
#
_symmetry.space_group_name_H-M   'P 1'
#
loop_
_entity.id
_entity.type
_entity.pdbx_description
1 polymer ?
#
loop_
_entity_poly.entity_id
_entity_poly.type
_entity_poly.pdbx_seq_one_letter_code
_entity_poly.pdbx_strand_id
1 'polypeptide(L)'
;MKPERRRLGFWVGGGMLAGGLLPFLLYWLLMGDFSSVTVGQAKRLLEKTNSMAALVDVRSPEAAAANPVSGAVNWPASIVSSSNRPADMPPSLRGKTLILMDEDGLGSARIARMLRSGEGLEVFSLSGGMAAWDAGPSARHTPSRLRPMSIAQQCIAVATGFGVKPAHMVLCVLVILWLWRQRAPDLVALRWGLLIFWLGEVACAINFVVADETSEFWEYLHNYGNSVGFSFTTFAVLEGLDRRVIKYSAPKDRCAAIGLCRACIKYADVPCGLRRIFSLIIPATIVIAFMLLCAPIHFVSYNTGIFGSITTYSHLVGSQLYELRYCSLLPIALLVASWLVLLCRRRDPVTPAKILFAAATGPLAFGFVRLFVFSIYNDELVWANFWEEATEFLYVFSAAAVLWIFRDSLFVKPAPANGLASSVPA
;
A
#
# COMPACT_ATOMS: atom_id res chain seq x y z
N MET A 1 1.76 19.31 -28.75
CA MET A 1 2.12 17.92 -28.37
C MET A 1 1.50 16.99 -29.42
N LYS A 2 2.29 16.09 -30.04
CA LYS A 2 1.76 15.15 -31.05
C LYS A 2 0.65 14.28 -30.45
N PRO A 3 -0.45 13.97 -31.18
CA PRO A 3 -1.61 13.25 -30.63
C PRO A 3 -1.27 11.88 -30.01
N GLU A 4 -0.29 11.17 -30.53
CA GLU A 4 0.18 9.90 -29.98
C GLU A 4 0.77 10.03 -28.58
N ARG A 5 1.55 11.09 -28.28
CA ARG A 5 2.07 11.33 -26.94
C ARG A 5 0.98 11.63 -25.93
N ARG A 6 -0.10 12.30 -26.35
CA ARG A 6 -1.25 12.59 -25.49
C ARG A 6 -2.02 11.30 -25.16
N ARG A 7 -2.21 10.42 -26.15
CA ARG A 7 -2.84 9.12 -25.94
C ARG A 7 -2.01 8.22 -25.01
N LEU A 8 -0.69 8.13 -25.21
CA LEU A 8 0.17 7.34 -24.32
C LEU A 8 0.12 7.89 -22.88
N GLY A 9 0.20 9.20 -22.70
CA GLY A 9 0.09 9.82 -21.37
C GLY A 9 -1.24 9.49 -20.68
N PHE A 10 -2.35 9.46 -21.41
CA PHE A 10 -3.64 9.07 -20.87
C PHE A 10 -3.67 7.60 -20.44
N TRP A 11 -3.17 6.67 -21.27
CA TRP A 11 -3.12 5.25 -20.93
C TRP A 11 -2.19 4.96 -19.75
N VAL A 12 -1.05 5.63 -19.69
CA VAL A 12 -0.12 5.50 -18.55
C VAL A 12 -0.76 6.06 -17.29
N GLY A 13 -1.25 7.30 -17.33
CA GLY A 13 -1.86 7.94 -16.16
C GLY A 13 -3.09 7.17 -15.66
N GLY A 14 -4.01 6.82 -16.57
CA GLY A 14 -5.19 6.02 -16.23
C GLY A 14 -4.85 4.63 -15.70
N GLY A 15 -3.86 3.97 -16.31
CA GLY A 15 -3.38 2.66 -15.87
C GLY A 15 -2.77 2.69 -14.47
N MET A 16 -1.94 3.69 -14.15
CA MET A 16 -1.33 3.82 -12.83
C MET A 16 -2.37 4.15 -11.75
N LEU A 17 -3.27 5.09 -12.02
CA LEU A 17 -4.35 5.41 -11.09
C LEU A 17 -5.28 4.21 -10.88
N ALA A 18 -5.71 3.56 -11.95
CA ALA A 18 -6.56 2.38 -11.85
C ALA A 18 -5.85 1.23 -11.10
N GLY A 19 -4.59 0.95 -11.44
CA GLY A 19 -3.81 -0.11 -10.80
C GLY A 19 -3.52 0.15 -9.33
N GLY A 20 -3.29 1.40 -8.95
CA GLY A 20 -3.07 1.78 -7.56
C GLY A 20 -4.35 1.83 -6.72
N LEU A 21 -5.48 2.27 -7.29
CA LEU A 21 -6.73 2.48 -6.56
C LEU A 21 -7.72 1.32 -6.67
N LEU A 22 -7.79 0.66 -7.84
CA LEU A 22 -8.79 -0.37 -8.11
C LEU A 22 -8.70 -1.59 -7.16
N PRO A 23 -7.53 -2.08 -6.73
CA PRO A 23 -7.45 -3.16 -5.74
C PRO A 23 -8.19 -2.83 -4.44
N PHE A 24 -8.01 -1.61 -3.94
CA PHE A 24 -8.64 -1.15 -2.71
C PHE A 24 -10.14 -0.94 -2.91
N LEU A 25 -10.53 -0.30 -4.03
CA LEU A 25 -11.93 -0.14 -4.37
C LEU A 25 -12.67 -1.47 -4.49
N LEU A 26 -12.07 -2.46 -5.15
CA LEU A 26 -12.65 -3.80 -5.26
C LEU A 26 -12.72 -4.50 -3.90
N TYR A 27 -11.70 -4.35 -3.06
CA TYR A 27 -11.75 -4.85 -1.69
C TYR A 27 -12.96 -4.26 -0.95
N TRP A 28 -13.12 -2.94 -0.97
CA TRP A 28 -14.23 -2.24 -0.35
C TRP A 28 -15.59 -2.68 -0.91
N LEU A 29 -15.72 -2.84 -2.22
CA LEU A 29 -16.95 -3.30 -2.86
C LEU A 29 -17.30 -4.75 -2.51
N LEU A 30 -16.30 -5.64 -2.46
CA LEU A 30 -16.51 -7.06 -2.18
C LEU A 30 -16.71 -7.33 -0.69
N MET A 31 -15.92 -6.69 0.14
CA MET A 31 -15.95 -6.88 1.59
C MET A 31 -16.98 -5.96 2.27
N GLY A 32 -17.42 -4.90 1.59
CA GLY A 32 -18.43 -3.95 2.05
C GLY A 32 -17.87 -2.86 2.94
N ASP A 33 -18.71 -1.86 3.20
CA ASP A 33 -18.44 -0.86 4.22
C ASP A 33 -18.44 -1.56 5.58
N PHE A 34 -17.27 -1.91 6.05
CA PHE A 34 -17.10 -2.37 7.42
C PHE A 34 -17.19 -1.14 8.30
N SER A 35 -18.32 -0.92 8.88
CA SER A 35 -18.34 -0.07 10.04
C SER A 35 -17.56 -0.78 11.12
N SER A 36 -16.26 -0.62 11.05
CA SER A 36 -15.33 -1.10 12.06
C SER A 36 -15.06 0.02 13.05
N VAL A 37 -14.85 -0.35 14.28
CA VAL A 37 -14.42 0.56 15.33
C VAL A 37 -13.10 0.10 15.89
N THR A 38 -12.20 1.02 16.13
CA THR A 38 -10.97 0.75 16.87
C THR A 38 -11.28 0.43 18.32
N VAL A 39 -10.33 -0.19 19.03
CA VAL A 39 -10.47 -0.47 20.48
C VAL A 39 -10.80 0.80 21.27
N GLY A 40 -10.13 1.92 20.92
CA GLY A 40 -10.40 3.21 21.58
C GLY A 40 -11.80 3.76 21.30
N GLN A 41 -12.32 3.60 20.08
CA GLN A 41 -13.68 3.98 19.73
C GLN A 41 -14.71 3.06 20.42
N ALA A 42 -14.45 1.73 20.41
CA ALA A 42 -15.30 0.75 21.06
C ALA A 42 -15.45 1.05 22.56
N LYS A 43 -14.35 1.32 23.26
CA LYS A 43 -14.39 1.69 24.66
C LYS A 43 -15.16 2.97 24.91
N ARG A 44 -14.95 4.01 24.10
CA ARG A 44 -15.74 5.24 24.18
C ARG A 44 -17.24 5.02 23.96
N LEU A 45 -17.60 4.14 23.03
CA LEU A 45 -19.01 3.78 22.82
C LEU A 45 -19.59 3.05 24.03
N LEU A 46 -18.85 2.11 24.61
CA LEU A 46 -19.27 1.36 25.81
C LEU A 46 -19.39 2.28 27.05
N GLU A 47 -18.49 3.27 27.18
CA GLU A 47 -18.51 4.22 28.29
C GLU A 47 -19.59 5.31 28.15
N LYS A 48 -19.73 5.91 26.95
CA LYS A 48 -20.66 7.02 26.71
C LYS A 48 -22.13 6.61 26.72
N THR A 49 -22.42 5.40 26.30
CA THR A 49 -23.79 5.00 25.96
C THR A 49 -24.55 4.36 27.13
N ASN A 50 -24.02 4.42 28.34
CA ASN A 50 -24.72 4.09 29.57
C ASN A 50 -25.70 2.88 29.43
N SER A 51 -25.22 1.74 28.95
CA SER A 51 -25.94 0.51 28.59
C SER A 51 -26.55 0.38 27.18
N MET A 52 -26.44 1.38 26.31
CA MET A 52 -26.97 1.30 24.93
C MET A 52 -25.96 0.67 23.91
N ALA A 53 -24.72 0.37 24.29
CA ALA A 53 -23.81 -0.44 23.50
C ALA A 53 -23.45 -1.73 24.24
N ALA A 54 -23.14 -2.77 23.47
CA ALA A 54 -22.76 -4.07 24.02
C ALA A 54 -21.58 -4.64 23.22
N LEU A 55 -20.58 -5.15 23.93
CA LEU A 55 -19.50 -5.93 23.34
C LEU A 55 -19.95 -7.37 23.16
N VAL A 56 -19.80 -7.92 21.97
CA VAL A 56 -20.28 -9.25 21.61
C VAL A 56 -19.13 -10.09 21.10
N ASP A 57 -18.82 -11.16 21.79
CA ASP A 57 -17.82 -12.13 21.41
C ASP A 57 -18.44 -13.20 20.50
N VAL A 58 -18.07 -13.19 19.21
CA VAL A 58 -18.62 -14.14 18.23
C VAL A 58 -17.75 -15.39 18.06
N ARG A 59 -16.72 -15.57 18.90
CA ARG A 59 -15.90 -16.79 18.93
C ARG A 59 -16.70 -17.99 19.42
N SER A 60 -16.14 -19.19 19.23
CA SER A 60 -16.75 -20.38 19.81
C SER A 60 -16.84 -20.27 21.33
N PRO A 61 -17.81 -20.96 21.98
CA PRO A 61 -17.93 -20.93 23.43
C PRO A 61 -16.65 -21.36 24.16
N GLU A 62 -15.91 -22.32 23.57
CA GLU A 62 -14.66 -22.82 24.12
C GLU A 62 -13.55 -21.75 24.06
N ALA A 63 -13.44 -21.03 22.90
CA ALA A 63 -12.46 -19.97 22.73
C ALA A 63 -12.79 -18.77 23.65
N ALA A 64 -14.06 -18.42 23.78
CA ALA A 64 -14.52 -17.35 24.67
C ALA A 64 -14.28 -17.71 26.15
N ALA A 65 -14.47 -18.98 26.52
CA ALA A 65 -14.21 -19.46 27.89
C ALA A 65 -12.71 -19.54 28.20
N ALA A 66 -11.89 -19.91 27.21
CA ALA A 66 -10.43 -19.97 27.37
C ALA A 66 -9.78 -18.60 27.57
N ASN A 67 -10.30 -17.56 26.92
CA ASN A 67 -9.82 -16.19 27.06
C ASN A 67 -11.04 -15.23 27.16
N PRO A 68 -11.67 -15.11 28.34
CA PRO A 68 -12.88 -14.34 28.52
C PRO A 68 -12.62 -12.84 28.51
N VAL A 69 -13.50 -12.10 27.84
CA VAL A 69 -13.47 -10.63 27.84
C VAL A 69 -14.49 -10.09 28.80
N SER A 70 -14.04 -9.29 29.77
CA SER A 70 -14.92 -8.70 30.77
C SER A 70 -16.00 -7.83 30.13
N GLY A 71 -17.25 -8.11 30.45
CA GLY A 71 -18.43 -7.38 29.96
C GLY A 71 -18.87 -7.78 28.55
N ALA A 72 -18.20 -8.69 27.87
CA ALA A 72 -18.64 -9.21 26.58
C ALA A 72 -19.69 -10.30 26.73
N VAL A 73 -20.66 -10.29 25.84
CA VAL A 73 -21.68 -11.36 25.72
C VAL A 73 -21.23 -12.32 24.62
N ASN A 74 -21.03 -13.59 24.94
CA ASN A 74 -20.72 -14.57 23.91
C ASN A 74 -21.97 -14.91 23.09
N TRP A 75 -21.93 -14.65 21.80
CA TRP A 75 -22.92 -15.00 20.80
C TRP A 75 -22.23 -15.57 19.56
N PRO A 76 -21.97 -16.90 19.58
CA PRO A 76 -21.11 -17.53 18.58
C PRO A 76 -21.53 -17.33 17.14
N ALA A 77 -20.57 -17.13 16.27
CA ALA A 77 -20.77 -16.96 14.84
C ALA A 77 -21.61 -18.05 14.18
N SER A 78 -21.48 -19.28 14.67
CA SER A 78 -22.29 -20.43 14.20
C SER A 78 -23.78 -20.27 14.47
N ILE A 79 -24.15 -19.65 15.59
CA ILE A 79 -25.54 -19.35 15.92
C ILE A 79 -26.02 -18.15 15.12
N VAL A 80 -25.22 -17.07 15.05
CA VAL A 80 -25.59 -15.84 14.34
C VAL A 80 -25.81 -16.13 12.85
N SER A 81 -24.95 -16.94 12.23
CA SER A 81 -25.00 -17.24 10.79
C SER A 81 -26.11 -18.25 10.43
N SER A 82 -26.55 -19.07 11.37
CA SER A 82 -27.65 -20.03 11.15
C SER A 82 -29.03 -19.41 11.37
N SER A 83 -29.09 -18.38 12.19
CA SER A 83 -30.33 -17.67 12.49
C SER A 83 -30.43 -16.38 11.69
N ASN A 84 -31.04 -16.44 10.53
CA ASN A 84 -31.42 -15.23 9.79
C ASN A 84 -32.49 -14.38 10.53
N ARG A 85 -32.63 -14.51 11.84
CA ARG A 85 -33.70 -13.86 12.59
C ARG A 85 -33.21 -13.26 13.91
N PRO A 86 -33.62 -12.01 14.24
CA PRO A 86 -33.39 -11.40 15.55
C PRO A 86 -33.96 -12.18 16.71
N ALA A 87 -34.88 -13.11 16.44
CA ALA A 87 -35.52 -13.92 17.50
C ALA A 87 -34.48 -14.69 18.35
N ASP A 88 -33.35 -15.07 17.75
CA ASP A 88 -32.30 -15.82 18.46
C ASP A 88 -31.22 -14.91 19.08
N MET A 89 -31.39 -13.58 18.96
CA MET A 89 -30.52 -12.62 19.64
C MET A 89 -30.75 -12.69 21.16
N PRO A 90 -29.66 -12.82 21.93
CA PRO A 90 -29.74 -12.75 23.38
C PRO A 90 -30.53 -11.53 23.84
N PRO A 91 -31.48 -11.69 24.80
CA PRO A 91 -32.31 -10.57 25.27
C PRO A 91 -31.49 -9.36 25.76
N SER A 92 -30.32 -9.62 26.32
CA SER A 92 -29.38 -8.59 26.79
C SER A 92 -28.80 -7.71 25.70
N LEU A 93 -28.88 -8.12 24.41
CA LEU A 93 -28.35 -7.40 23.27
C LEU A 93 -29.42 -6.62 22.49
N ARG A 94 -30.68 -6.87 22.75
CA ARG A 94 -31.79 -6.22 22.01
C ARG A 94 -31.82 -4.72 22.24
N GLY A 95 -31.96 -3.96 21.16
CA GLY A 95 -32.02 -2.49 21.20
C GLY A 95 -30.70 -1.80 21.51
N LYS A 96 -29.60 -2.53 21.47
CA LYS A 96 -28.27 -1.98 21.70
C LYS A 96 -27.46 -1.86 20.39
N THR A 97 -26.56 -0.90 20.36
CA THR A 97 -25.46 -0.86 19.38
C THR A 97 -24.51 -2.02 19.68
N LEU A 98 -24.28 -2.90 18.71
CA LEU A 98 -23.45 -4.09 18.89
C LEU A 98 -22.03 -3.85 18.39
N ILE A 99 -21.05 -4.20 19.20
CA ILE A 99 -19.62 -4.21 18.81
C ILE A 99 -19.19 -5.67 18.81
N LEU A 100 -19.07 -6.25 17.62
CA LEU A 100 -18.70 -7.65 17.44
C LEU A 100 -17.20 -7.83 17.46
N MET A 101 -16.71 -8.88 18.10
CA MET A 101 -15.30 -9.25 18.12
C MET A 101 -15.10 -10.76 17.94
N ASP A 102 -14.08 -11.12 17.23
CA ASP A 102 -13.54 -12.47 17.09
C ASP A 102 -12.01 -12.44 17.31
N GLU A 103 -11.26 -13.44 16.86
CA GLU A 103 -9.81 -13.47 17.06
C GLU A 103 -9.10 -12.31 16.35
N ASP A 104 -9.50 -12.02 15.11
CA ASP A 104 -8.75 -11.15 14.19
C ASP A 104 -9.54 -10.01 13.55
N GLY A 105 -10.83 -9.93 13.78
CA GLY A 105 -11.73 -8.91 13.24
C GLY A 105 -12.37 -9.25 11.89
N LEU A 106 -11.98 -10.36 11.22
CA LEU A 106 -12.51 -10.73 9.90
C LEU A 106 -13.88 -11.40 9.98
N GLY A 107 -14.00 -12.37 10.86
CA GLY A 107 -15.27 -13.10 11.07
C GLY A 107 -16.33 -12.15 11.60
N SER A 108 -15.98 -11.32 12.58
CA SER A 108 -16.88 -10.31 13.16
C SER A 108 -17.31 -9.27 12.13
N ALA A 109 -16.43 -8.84 11.22
CA ALA A 109 -16.78 -7.92 10.14
C ALA A 109 -17.82 -8.53 9.17
N ARG A 110 -17.63 -9.79 8.79
CA ARG A 110 -18.60 -10.51 7.94
C ARG A 110 -19.98 -10.62 8.61
N ILE A 111 -20.00 -10.94 9.90
CA ILE A 111 -21.23 -11.05 10.69
C ILE A 111 -21.89 -9.68 10.85
N ALA A 112 -21.12 -8.63 11.15
CA ALA A 112 -21.63 -7.27 11.25
C ALA A 112 -22.34 -6.82 9.97
N ARG A 113 -21.75 -7.12 8.80
CA ARG A 113 -22.38 -6.86 7.51
C ARG A 113 -23.70 -7.61 7.33
N MET A 114 -23.72 -8.89 7.69
CA MET A 114 -24.92 -9.73 7.56
C MET A 114 -26.05 -9.22 8.44
N LEU A 115 -25.78 -8.86 9.69
CA LEU A 115 -26.77 -8.34 10.63
C LEU A 115 -27.32 -6.97 10.20
N ARG A 116 -26.50 -6.10 9.62
CA ARG A 116 -26.95 -4.81 9.10
C ARG A 116 -27.87 -4.91 7.90
N SER A 117 -27.52 -5.78 6.96
CA SER A 117 -28.30 -5.94 5.74
C SER A 117 -29.71 -6.47 5.98
N GLY A 118 -29.92 -7.15 7.10
CA GLY A 118 -31.20 -7.80 7.43
C GLY A 118 -32.19 -6.93 8.23
N GLU A 119 -31.72 -5.97 9.07
CA GLU A 119 -32.62 -5.47 10.15
C GLU A 119 -32.39 -4.03 10.62
N GLY A 120 -31.54 -3.27 10.00
CA GLY A 120 -31.24 -1.90 10.43
C GLY A 120 -30.59 -1.80 11.83
N LEU A 121 -29.95 -2.89 12.27
CA LEU A 121 -29.20 -2.90 13.52
C LEU A 121 -27.94 -2.07 13.38
N GLU A 122 -27.65 -1.27 14.38
CA GLU A 122 -26.38 -0.57 14.48
C GLU A 122 -25.31 -1.53 14.99
N VAL A 123 -24.51 -2.09 14.06
CA VAL A 123 -23.52 -3.11 14.36
C VAL A 123 -22.17 -2.68 13.84
N PHE A 124 -21.18 -2.75 14.67
CA PHE A 124 -19.77 -2.50 14.34
C PHE A 124 -18.95 -3.78 14.52
N SER A 125 -17.89 -3.93 13.73
CA SER A 125 -16.84 -4.91 13.98
C SER A 125 -15.70 -4.27 14.72
N LEU A 126 -15.13 -4.95 15.70
CA LEU A 126 -13.92 -4.51 16.36
C LEU A 126 -12.71 -4.78 15.43
N SER A 127 -12.09 -3.70 14.96
CA SER A 127 -10.89 -3.81 14.11
C SER A 127 -9.79 -4.55 14.85
N GLY A 128 -9.29 -5.62 14.22
CA GLY A 128 -8.24 -6.47 14.78
C GLY A 128 -8.70 -7.43 15.87
N GLY A 129 -10.00 -7.49 16.15
CA GLY A 129 -10.60 -8.47 17.03
C GLY A 129 -9.99 -8.51 18.43
N MET A 130 -9.88 -9.72 18.97
CA MET A 130 -9.31 -10.01 20.28
C MET A 130 -7.85 -9.59 20.37
N ALA A 131 -7.06 -9.81 19.32
CA ALA A 131 -5.66 -9.44 19.30
C ALA A 131 -5.45 -7.94 19.55
N ALA A 132 -6.27 -7.08 18.92
CA ALA A 132 -6.25 -5.64 19.16
C ALA A 132 -6.81 -5.27 20.54
N TRP A 133 -7.85 -5.98 21.01
CA TRP A 133 -8.44 -5.75 22.33
C TRP A 133 -7.45 -6.03 23.45
N ASP A 134 -6.69 -7.13 23.37
CA ASP A 134 -5.69 -7.53 24.35
C ASP A 134 -4.46 -6.60 24.33
N ALA A 135 -4.10 -6.08 23.16
CA ALA A 135 -3.07 -5.05 23.04
C ALA A 135 -3.46 -3.73 23.76
N GLY A 136 -4.74 -3.54 24.01
CA GLY A 136 -5.30 -2.41 24.75
C GLY A 136 -5.65 -1.22 23.85
N PRO A 137 -6.38 -0.23 24.38
CA PRO A 137 -6.64 1.01 23.67
C PRO A 137 -5.29 1.69 23.39
N SER A 138 -5.27 2.51 22.34
CA SER A 138 -4.22 3.53 22.23
C SER A 138 -4.23 4.30 23.55
N ALA A 139 -3.32 3.89 24.42
CA ALA A 139 -3.54 4.13 25.82
C ALA A 139 -2.91 5.46 26.22
N ARG A 140 -3.49 6.55 25.76
CA ARG A 140 -3.22 7.85 26.40
C ARG A 140 -3.57 7.86 27.89
N HIS A 141 -4.15 6.79 28.45
CA HIS A 141 -4.75 6.82 29.78
C HIS A 141 -4.44 5.66 30.73
N THR A 142 -3.48 4.78 30.43
CA THR A 142 -3.10 3.74 31.40
C THR A 142 -1.61 3.75 31.71
N PRO A 143 -1.15 4.37 32.81
CA PRO A 143 0.25 4.35 33.23
C PRO A 143 0.84 2.98 33.48
N SER A 144 -0.01 1.96 33.60
CA SER A 144 0.37 0.60 34.03
C SER A 144 1.08 -0.26 32.97
N ARG A 145 1.21 0.19 31.71
CA ARG A 145 1.88 -0.55 30.64
C ARG A 145 2.91 0.30 29.89
N LEU A 146 3.75 1.02 30.64
CA LEU A 146 4.91 1.68 30.04
C LEU A 146 5.95 0.63 29.67
N ARG A 147 6.27 0.51 28.41
CA ARG A 147 7.44 -0.24 27.95
C ARG A 147 8.65 0.65 28.08
N PRO A 148 9.67 0.27 28.86
CA PRO A 148 10.89 1.06 28.96
C PRO A 148 11.62 1.03 27.61
N MET A 149 11.99 2.22 27.13
CA MET A 149 12.84 2.38 25.94
C MET A 149 14.27 2.68 26.39
N SER A 150 15.22 2.05 25.76
CA SER A 150 16.63 2.44 25.89
C SER A 150 16.83 3.85 25.32
N ILE A 151 17.88 4.55 25.77
CA ILE A 151 18.23 5.87 25.24
C ILE A 151 18.42 5.82 23.72
N ALA A 152 19.04 4.74 23.22
CA ALA A 152 19.22 4.55 21.78
C ALA A 152 17.88 4.49 21.03
N GLN A 153 16.90 3.75 21.50
CA GLN A 153 15.55 3.68 20.91
C GLN A 153 14.86 5.04 20.95
N GLN A 154 14.99 5.79 22.06
CA GLN A 154 14.43 7.14 22.16
C GLN A 154 15.06 8.09 21.14
N CYS A 155 16.40 8.06 21.00
CA CYS A 155 17.11 8.85 19.99
C CYS A 155 16.66 8.47 18.55
N ILE A 156 16.48 7.17 18.27
CA ILE A 156 16.01 6.69 16.96
C ILE A 156 14.59 7.18 16.71
N ALA A 157 13.68 7.06 17.67
CA ALA A 157 12.30 7.54 17.52
C ALA A 157 12.22 9.02 17.16
N VAL A 158 13.01 9.85 17.89
CA VAL A 158 13.09 11.29 17.61
C VAL A 158 13.76 11.58 16.27
N ALA A 159 14.86 10.90 15.95
CA ALA A 159 15.56 11.08 14.69
C ALA A 159 14.67 10.67 13.49
N THR A 160 13.86 9.63 13.64
CA THR A 160 12.91 9.19 12.62
C THR A 160 11.85 10.25 12.36
N GLY A 161 11.12 10.67 13.38
CA GLY A 161 10.00 11.60 13.22
C GLY A 161 10.43 13.03 12.86
N PHE A 162 11.51 13.52 13.43
CA PHE A 162 11.95 14.91 13.25
C PHE A 162 13.16 15.08 12.32
N GLY A 163 13.83 14.01 11.96
CA GLY A 163 15.00 14.02 11.06
C GLY A 163 14.69 13.37 9.72
N VAL A 164 14.48 12.04 9.71
CA VAL A 164 14.34 11.26 8.48
C VAL A 164 13.09 11.66 7.70
N LYS A 165 11.93 11.74 8.35
CA LYS A 165 10.67 12.09 7.69
C LYS A 165 10.69 13.49 7.05
N PRO A 166 11.04 14.58 7.76
CA PRO A 166 11.16 15.89 7.12
C PRO A 166 12.23 15.92 6.02
N ALA A 167 13.34 15.21 6.19
CA ALA A 167 14.42 15.19 5.20
C ALA A 167 13.97 14.58 3.86
N HIS A 168 13.28 13.45 3.88
CA HIS A 168 12.80 12.86 2.63
C HIS A 168 11.69 13.69 1.98
N MET A 169 10.81 14.31 2.77
CA MET A 169 9.77 15.19 2.25
C MET A 169 10.36 16.43 1.54
N VAL A 170 11.37 17.07 2.15
CA VAL A 170 12.08 18.21 1.52
C VAL A 170 12.84 17.76 0.28
N LEU A 171 13.59 16.66 0.35
CA LEU A 171 14.31 16.11 -0.79
C LEU A 171 13.36 15.78 -1.95
N CYS A 172 12.20 15.21 -1.65
CA CYS A 172 11.17 14.89 -2.65
C CYS A 172 10.71 16.15 -3.40
N VAL A 173 10.40 17.23 -2.68
CA VAL A 173 10.03 18.51 -3.29
C VAL A 173 11.15 19.04 -4.20
N LEU A 174 12.40 19.00 -3.74
CA LEU A 174 13.55 19.45 -4.55
C LEU A 174 13.68 18.64 -5.84
N VAL A 175 13.51 17.32 -5.79
CA VAL A 175 13.54 16.46 -6.96
C VAL A 175 12.35 16.74 -7.89
N ILE A 176 11.14 16.93 -7.37
CA ILE A 176 9.97 17.31 -8.15
C ILE A 176 10.21 18.63 -8.90
N LEU A 177 10.73 19.64 -8.21
CA LEU A 177 11.06 20.94 -8.81
C LEU A 177 12.12 20.81 -9.89
N TRP A 178 13.15 20.00 -9.67
CA TRP A 178 14.17 19.71 -10.68
C TRP A 178 13.58 19.07 -11.93
N LEU A 179 12.61 18.15 -11.76
CA LEU A 179 11.92 17.48 -12.86
C LEU A 179 10.83 18.32 -13.53
N TRP A 180 10.46 19.49 -12.97
CA TRP A 180 9.27 20.23 -13.40
C TRP A 180 9.23 20.59 -14.87
N ARG A 181 10.38 20.97 -15.41
CA ARG A 181 10.52 21.39 -16.82
C ARG A 181 10.79 20.24 -17.79
N GLN A 182 10.95 19.03 -17.29
CA GLN A 182 11.27 17.87 -18.11
C GLN A 182 10.03 17.38 -18.88
N ARG A 183 10.27 16.98 -20.15
CA ARG A 183 9.21 16.54 -21.08
C ARG A 183 9.37 15.07 -21.51
N ALA A 184 10.44 14.40 -21.15
CA ALA A 184 10.66 13.00 -21.46
C ALA A 184 9.65 12.13 -20.67
N PRO A 185 9.01 11.13 -21.29
CA PRO A 185 7.92 10.38 -20.65
C PRO A 185 8.32 9.70 -19.34
N ASP A 186 9.53 9.16 -19.27
CA ASP A 186 10.10 8.56 -18.07
C ASP A 186 10.25 9.58 -16.93
N LEU A 187 10.81 10.76 -17.24
CA LEU A 187 10.99 11.83 -16.25
C LEU A 187 9.64 12.46 -15.83
N VAL A 188 8.70 12.55 -16.76
CA VAL A 188 7.34 13.01 -16.45
C VAL A 188 6.62 12.01 -15.54
N ALA A 189 6.75 10.72 -15.81
CA ALA A 189 6.17 9.68 -14.95
C ALA A 189 6.82 9.70 -13.55
N LEU A 190 8.16 9.81 -13.47
CA LEU A 190 8.86 9.92 -12.19
C LEU A 190 8.38 11.14 -11.38
N ARG A 191 8.24 12.28 -12.04
CA ARG A 191 7.72 13.49 -11.39
C ARG A 191 6.32 13.28 -10.80
N TRP A 192 5.42 12.65 -11.55
CA TRP A 192 4.07 12.36 -11.05
C TRP A 192 4.11 11.32 -9.91
N GLY A 193 4.97 10.30 -10.03
CA GLY A 193 5.16 9.33 -8.97
C GLY A 193 5.59 9.98 -7.66
N LEU A 194 6.64 10.80 -7.71
CA LEU A 194 7.13 11.53 -6.54
C LEU A 194 6.13 12.55 -5.99
N LEU A 195 5.36 13.24 -6.86
CA LEU A 195 4.35 14.20 -6.41
C LEU A 195 3.21 13.51 -5.66
N ILE A 196 2.71 12.41 -6.19
CA ILE A 196 1.61 11.66 -5.56
C ILE A 196 2.08 10.99 -4.27
N PHE A 197 3.28 10.42 -4.27
CA PHE A 197 3.94 9.93 -3.07
C PHE A 197 4.05 11.04 -2.00
N TRP A 198 4.58 12.21 -2.36
CA TRP A 198 4.73 13.33 -1.45
C TRP A 198 3.39 13.80 -0.87
N LEU A 199 2.32 13.83 -1.66
CA LEU A 199 0.97 14.13 -1.18
C LEU A 199 0.48 13.08 -0.17
N GLY A 200 0.81 11.81 -0.38
CA GLY A 200 0.58 10.73 0.58
C GLY A 200 1.31 10.99 1.90
N GLU A 201 2.60 11.36 1.83
CA GLU A 201 3.40 11.68 3.02
C GLU A 201 2.91 12.92 3.77
N VAL A 202 2.41 13.93 3.05
CA VAL A 202 1.73 15.08 3.68
C VAL A 202 0.48 14.63 4.43
N ALA A 203 -0.29 13.71 3.87
CA ALA A 203 -1.48 13.15 4.54
C ALA A 203 -1.09 12.40 5.83
N CYS A 204 0.00 11.60 5.80
CA CYS A 204 0.55 10.94 6.97
C CYS A 204 0.98 11.97 8.03
N ALA A 205 1.72 13.00 7.64
CA ALA A 205 2.14 14.06 8.57
C ALA A 205 0.95 14.81 9.20
N ILE A 206 -0.11 15.09 8.44
CA ILE A 206 -1.35 15.68 8.96
C ILE A 206 -2.01 14.72 9.95
N ASN A 207 -2.08 13.43 9.63
CA ASN A 207 -2.64 12.42 10.54
C ASN A 207 -1.90 12.41 11.87
N PHE A 208 -0.57 12.43 11.81
CA PHE A 208 0.27 12.46 13.02
C PHE A 208 0.11 13.75 13.85
N VAL A 209 0.21 14.92 13.20
CA VAL A 209 0.29 16.21 13.91
C VAL A 209 -1.09 16.73 14.35
N VAL A 210 -2.12 16.53 13.50
CA VAL A 210 -3.44 17.14 13.69
C VAL A 210 -4.46 16.15 14.24
N ALA A 211 -4.42 14.90 13.76
CA ALA A 211 -5.41 13.89 14.11
C ALA A 211 -4.90 12.85 15.13
N ASP A 212 -3.69 13.03 15.68
CA ASP A 212 -3.11 12.11 16.66
C ASP A 212 -3.13 10.63 16.21
N GLU A 213 -2.86 10.38 14.92
CA GLU A 213 -2.93 9.05 14.28
C GLU A 213 -4.29 8.34 14.40
N THR A 214 -5.37 9.08 14.55
CA THR A 214 -6.70 8.49 14.73
C THR A 214 -7.60 8.60 13.52
N SER A 215 -7.19 9.30 12.47
CA SER A 215 -8.01 9.52 11.28
C SER A 215 -7.74 8.48 10.21
N GLU A 216 -8.69 7.59 10.00
CA GLU A 216 -8.66 6.61 8.90
C GLU A 216 -8.58 7.29 7.53
N PHE A 217 -9.23 8.44 7.36
CA PHE A 217 -9.22 9.18 6.10
C PHE A 217 -7.80 9.59 5.66
N TRP A 218 -7.02 10.20 6.56
CA TRP A 218 -5.66 10.61 6.25
C TRP A 218 -4.74 9.41 6.04
N GLU A 219 -4.96 8.34 6.79
CA GLU A 219 -4.22 7.09 6.63
C GLU A 219 -4.49 6.43 5.28
N TYR A 220 -5.75 6.35 4.84
CA TYR A 220 -6.07 5.85 3.50
C TYR A 220 -5.48 6.73 2.39
N LEU A 221 -5.50 8.04 2.56
CA LEU A 221 -4.92 8.95 1.57
C LEU A 221 -3.40 8.77 1.45
N HIS A 222 -2.71 8.52 2.58
CA HIS A 222 -1.32 8.14 2.61
C HIS A 222 -1.08 6.82 1.86
N ASN A 223 -1.80 5.77 2.21
CA ASN A 223 -1.64 4.43 1.63
C ASN A 223 -1.84 4.42 0.12
N TYR A 224 -2.89 5.10 -0.36
CA TYR A 224 -3.21 5.16 -1.78
C TYR A 224 -2.24 6.07 -2.53
N GLY A 225 -1.82 7.17 -1.91
CA GLY A 225 -0.78 8.04 -2.45
C GLY A 225 0.52 7.29 -2.70
N ASN A 226 0.98 6.51 -1.73
CA ASN A 226 2.17 5.70 -1.85
C ASN A 226 2.02 4.60 -2.92
N SER A 227 0.90 3.88 -2.93
CA SER A 227 0.64 2.83 -3.92
C SER A 227 0.66 3.38 -5.35
N VAL A 228 -0.02 4.48 -5.61
CA VAL A 228 -0.05 5.13 -6.93
C VAL A 228 1.31 5.74 -7.28
N GLY A 229 1.97 6.38 -6.32
CA GLY A 229 3.30 6.94 -6.48
C GLY A 229 4.34 5.91 -6.91
N PHE A 230 4.35 4.75 -6.26
CA PHE A 230 5.23 3.63 -6.62
C PHE A 230 4.91 3.03 -8.01
N SER A 231 3.61 2.98 -8.40
CA SER A 231 3.23 2.56 -9.75
C SER A 231 3.82 3.47 -10.82
N PHE A 232 3.70 4.79 -10.67
CA PHE A 232 4.28 5.75 -11.61
C PHE A 232 5.79 5.67 -11.65
N THR A 233 6.45 5.49 -10.51
CA THR A 233 7.91 5.37 -10.44
C THR A 233 8.40 4.08 -11.08
N THR A 234 7.71 2.96 -10.87
CA THR A 234 8.02 1.70 -11.57
C THR A 234 7.91 1.87 -13.07
N PHE A 235 6.85 2.53 -13.56
CA PHE A 235 6.73 2.82 -14.99
C PHE A 235 7.87 3.72 -15.48
N ALA A 236 8.25 4.74 -14.71
CA ALA A 236 9.35 5.64 -15.06
C ALA A 236 10.68 4.89 -15.20
N VAL A 237 10.98 3.99 -14.27
CA VAL A 237 12.19 3.15 -14.32
C VAL A 237 12.17 2.26 -15.57
N LEU A 238 11.07 1.57 -15.83
CA LEU A 238 10.94 0.69 -17.00
C LEU A 238 11.04 1.46 -18.32
N GLU A 239 10.42 2.62 -18.39
CA GLU A 239 10.48 3.49 -19.58
C GLU A 239 11.88 4.09 -19.77
N GLY A 240 12.54 4.47 -18.67
CA GLY A 240 13.92 4.94 -18.69
C GLY A 240 14.90 3.85 -19.16
N LEU A 241 14.75 2.62 -18.63
CA LEU A 241 15.53 1.47 -19.09
C LEU A 241 15.34 1.22 -20.60
N ASP A 242 14.09 1.21 -21.06
CA ASP A 242 13.75 0.99 -22.46
C ASP A 242 14.35 2.05 -23.38
N ARG A 243 14.22 3.34 -23.04
CA ARG A 243 14.62 4.44 -23.93
C ARG A 243 16.09 4.83 -23.85
N ARG A 244 16.70 4.68 -22.69
CA ARG A 244 18.02 5.28 -22.43
C ARG A 244 19.12 4.27 -22.29
N VAL A 245 18.85 3.16 -21.59
CA VAL A 245 19.89 2.17 -21.30
C VAL A 245 19.94 1.11 -22.38
N ILE A 246 18.79 0.51 -22.67
CA ILE A 246 18.70 -0.66 -23.53
C ILE A 246 18.52 -0.26 -24.99
N LYS A 247 17.93 0.93 -25.25
CA LYS A 247 17.66 1.51 -26.58
C LYS A 247 16.98 0.53 -27.56
N TYR A 248 16.08 -0.27 -27.05
CA TYR A 248 15.40 -1.32 -27.84
C TYR A 248 14.47 -0.79 -28.93
N SER A 249 14.11 0.47 -28.86
CA SER A 249 13.35 1.13 -29.90
C SER A 249 14.14 1.42 -31.17
N ALA A 250 15.45 1.12 -31.21
CA ALA A 250 16.25 1.23 -32.42
C ALA A 250 16.24 -0.11 -33.19
N PRO A 251 15.54 -0.22 -34.34
CA PRO A 251 15.40 -1.48 -35.09
C PRO A 251 16.73 -2.08 -35.59
N LYS A 252 17.82 -1.30 -35.49
CA LYS A 252 19.16 -1.67 -35.99
C LYS A 252 20.09 -2.21 -34.90
N ASP A 253 19.72 -2.09 -33.61
CA ASP A 253 20.59 -2.56 -32.52
C ASP A 253 20.43 -4.06 -32.33
N ARG A 254 21.51 -4.80 -32.54
CA ARG A 254 21.54 -6.25 -32.37
C ARG A 254 21.51 -6.62 -30.88
N CYS A 255 20.58 -7.50 -30.52
CA CYS A 255 20.55 -8.06 -29.16
C CYS A 255 21.85 -8.82 -28.88
N ALA A 256 22.49 -8.54 -27.74
CA ALA A 256 23.72 -9.23 -27.31
C ALA A 256 23.56 -10.76 -27.16
N ALA A 257 22.34 -11.26 -27.11
CA ALA A 257 22.02 -12.68 -26.99
C ALA A 257 21.65 -13.38 -28.32
N ILE A 258 21.94 -12.79 -29.48
CA ILE A 258 21.58 -13.31 -30.81
C ILE A 258 22.03 -14.76 -31.01
N GLY A 259 23.17 -15.16 -30.46
CA GLY A 259 23.68 -16.54 -30.58
C GLY A 259 22.93 -17.57 -29.72
N LEU A 260 22.24 -17.15 -28.67
CA LEU A 260 21.60 -18.02 -27.68
C LEU A 260 20.07 -18.08 -27.77
N CYS A 261 19.45 -17.13 -28.49
CA CYS A 261 18.01 -17.01 -28.54
C CYS A 261 17.44 -17.10 -29.94
N ARG A 262 16.66 -18.14 -30.18
CA ARG A 262 15.90 -18.33 -31.44
C ARG A 262 14.57 -17.59 -31.46
N ALA A 263 14.15 -16.94 -30.37
CA ALA A 263 12.85 -16.29 -30.26
C ALA A 263 12.69 -15.04 -31.14
N CYS A 264 13.77 -14.36 -31.48
CA CYS A 264 13.75 -13.18 -32.37
C CYS A 264 13.25 -13.48 -33.77
N ILE A 265 13.48 -14.68 -34.28
CA ILE A 265 13.02 -15.10 -35.62
C ILE A 265 11.49 -15.11 -35.69
N LYS A 266 10.82 -15.42 -34.58
CA LYS A 266 9.36 -15.52 -34.49
C LYS A 266 8.67 -14.18 -34.24
N TYR A 267 9.40 -13.18 -33.73
CA TYR A 267 8.86 -11.89 -33.28
C TYR A 267 9.79 -10.75 -33.66
N ALA A 268 10.01 -10.56 -34.95
CA ALA A 268 10.94 -9.56 -35.51
C ALA A 268 10.67 -8.13 -35.03
N ASP A 269 9.41 -7.83 -34.64
CA ASP A 269 8.97 -6.49 -34.27
C ASP A 269 9.09 -6.19 -32.76
N VAL A 270 9.58 -7.13 -31.96
CA VAL A 270 9.64 -6.97 -30.49
C VAL A 270 11.08 -6.85 -30.03
N PRO A 271 11.43 -5.78 -29.31
CA PRO A 271 12.74 -5.62 -28.70
C PRO A 271 13.05 -6.78 -27.74
N CYS A 272 13.97 -7.61 -28.15
CA CYS A 272 14.19 -8.94 -27.58
C CYS A 272 14.63 -8.95 -26.12
N GLY A 273 15.48 -8.04 -25.70
CA GLY A 273 16.04 -8.07 -24.36
C GLY A 273 15.07 -7.57 -23.29
N LEU A 274 14.28 -6.55 -23.61
CA LEU A 274 13.24 -6.11 -22.67
C LEU A 274 12.23 -7.23 -22.42
N ARG A 275 11.83 -7.93 -23.48
CA ARG A 275 10.97 -9.11 -23.35
C ARG A 275 11.56 -10.19 -22.44
N ARG A 276 12.87 -10.44 -22.55
CA ARG A 276 13.57 -11.41 -21.69
C ARG A 276 13.60 -10.96 -20.23
N ILE A 277 13.95 -9.69 -19.99
CA ILE A 277 13.94 -9.11 -18.65
C ILE A 277 12.54 -9.29 -18.04
N PHE A 278 11.51 -8.91 -18.75
CA PHE A 278 10.13 -9.08 -18.28
C PHE A 278 9.71 -10.54 -18.11
N SER A 279 10.15 -11.43 -19.00
CA SER A 279 9.87 -12.86 -18.87
C SER A 279 10.46 -13.50 -17.62
N LEU A 280 11.47 -12.87 -17.00
CA LEU A 280 12.05 -13.30 -15.74
C LEU A 280 11.47 -12.53 -14.54
N ILE A 281 11.33 -11.21 -14.67
CA ILE A 281 10.89 -10.35 -13.58
C ILE A 281 9.41 -10.59 -13.25
N ILE A 282 8.56 -10.77 -14.25
CA ILE A 282 7.11 -10.93 -13.98
C ILE A 282 6.82 -12.19 -13.17
N PRO A 283 7.29 -13.40 -13.52
CA PRO A 283 7.08 -14.58 -12.68
C PRO A 283 7.68 -14.43 -11.28
N ALA A 284 8.87 -13.85 -11.15
CA ALA A 284 9.47 -13.60 -9.84
C ALA A 284 8.60 -12.65 -8.99
N THR A 285 8.07 -11.59 -9.60
CA THR A 285 7.17 -10.65 -8.91
C THR A 285 5.85 -11.32 -8.53
N ILE A 286 5.31 -12.23 -9.36
CA ILE A 286 4.12 -13.03 -9.02
C ILE A 286 4.39 -13.89 -7.78
N VAL A 287 5.53 -14.57 -7.71
CA VAL A 287 5.89 -15.38 -6.54
C VAL A 287 5.97 -14.51 -5.28
N ILE A 288 6.64 -13.35 -5.36
CA ILE A 288 6.72 -12.41 -4.25
C ILE A 288 5.32 -11.92 -3.84
N ALA A 289 4.45 -11.63 -4.81
CA ALA A 289 3.09 -11.19 -4.54
C ALA A 289 2.26 -12.23 -3.78
N PHE A 290 2.46 -13.53 -4.06
CA PHE A 290 1.82 -14.60 -3.29
C PHE A 290 2.30 -14.65 -1.84
N MET A 291 3.53 -14.26 -1.53
CA MET A 291 4.02 -14.20 -0.15
C MET A 291 3.20 -13.24 0.70
N LEU A 292 2.65 -12.15 0.12
CA LEU A 292 1.80 -11.21 0.85
C LEU A 292 0.52 -11.86 1.38
N LEU A 293 -0.04 -12.82 0.67
CA LEU A 293 -1.23 -13.56 1.11
C LEU A 293 -0.96 -14.42 2.36
N CYS A 294 0.29 -14.84 2.52
CA CYS A 294 0.73 -15.70 3.62
C CYS A 294 1.43 -14.91 4.75
N ALA A 295 1.65 -13.60 4.58
CA ALA A 295 2.32 -12.77 5.59
C ALA A 295 1.54 -12.78 6.91
N PRO A 296 2.18 -12.98 8.06
CA PRO A 296 1.50 -12.90 9.34
C PRO A 296 1.00 -11.47 9.58
N ILE A 297 -0.15 -11.35 10.25
CA ILE A 297 -0.70 -10.06 10.68
C ILE A 297 -0.61 -10.01 12.19
N HIS A 298 0.06 -8.99 12.70
CA HIS A 298 0.23 -8.75 14.12
C HIS A 298 -0.34 -7.38 14.48
N PHE A 299 -0.99 -7.30 15.63
CA PHE A 299 -1.53 -6.07 16.19
C PHE A 299 -0.79 -5.81 17.50
N VAL A 300 0.03 -4.77 17.53
CA VAL A 300 0.75 -4.38 18.73
C VAL A 300 0.47 -2.92 19.01
N SER A 301 0.14 -2.63 20.26
CA SER A 301 0.01 -1.27 20.77
C SER A 301 0.60 -1.21 22.17
N TYR A 302 1.43 -0.24 22.46
CA TYR A 302 1.96 -0.01 23.78
C TYR A 302 2.30 1.46 24.02
N ASN A 303 2.30 1.84 25.29
CA ASN A 303 2.82 3.13 25.72
C ASN A 303 4.31 3.03 26.01
N THR A 304 5.03 4.07 25.70
CA THR A 304 6.44 4.18 26.01
C THR A 304 6.82 5.61 26.39
N GLY A 305 7.92 5.76 27.11
CA GLY A 305 8.43 7.08 27.49
C GLY A 305 9.52 7.53 26.53
N ILE A 306 9.33 8.68 25.89
CA ILE A 306 10.36 9.36 25.09
C ILE A 306 10.74 10.65 25.79
N PHE A 307 11.94 10.70 26.36
CA PHE A 307 12.47 11.86 27.08
C PHE A 307 11.48 12.50 28.07
N GLY A 308 10.76 11.65 28.82
CA GLY A 308 9.77 12.09 29.81
C GLY A 308 8.35 12.30 29.29
N SER A 309 8.14 12.25 27.97
CA SER A 309 6.80 12.28 27.37
C SER A 309 6.28 10.87 27.13
N ILE A 310 5.00 10.63 27.42
CA ILE A 310 4.35 9.35 27.13
C ILE A 310 3.87 9.38 25.67
N THR A 311 4.38 8.47 24.88
CA THR A 311 3.97 8.30 23.48
C THR A 311 3.36 6.92 23.31
N THR A 312 2.27 6.85 22.54
CA THR A 312 1.64 5.61 22.16
C THR A 312 2.15 5.19 20.79
N TYR A 313 2.66 3.96 20.73
CA TYR A 313 2.90 3.28 19.47
C TYR A 313 1.78 2.30 19.23
N SER A 314 1.09 2.42 18.11
CA SER A 314 0.06 1.49 17.70
C SER A 314 0.27 1.08 16.25
N HIS A 315 0.08 -0.20 15.98
CA HIS A 315 -0.10 -0.64 14.62
C HIS A 315 -1.41 -0.13 14.06
N LEU A 316 -1.38 0.03 12.76
CA LEU A 316 -2.53 0.34 11.94
C LEU A 316 -3.76 -0.47 12.32
N VAL A 317 -4.90 0.13 12.08
CA VAL A 317 -6.19 -0.50 12.19
C VAL A 317 -6.17 -1.85 11.48
N GLY A 318 -6.57 -2.90 12.15
CA GLY A 318 -6.47 -4.27 11.63
C GLY A 318 -7.14 -4.46 10.28
N SER A 319 -8.20 -3.71 9.99
CA SER A 319 -8.84 -3.67 8.67
C SER A 319 -7.86 -3.33 7.54
N GLN A 320 -6.94 -2.39 7.77
CA GLN A 320 -5.94 -1.99 6.75
C GLN A 320 -4.94 -3.10 6.45
N LEU A 321 -4.50 -3.86 7.44
CA LEU A 321 -3.58 -4.98 7.21
C LEU A 321 -4.24 -6.08 6.39
N TYR A 322 -5.54 -6.34 6.62
CA TYR A 322 -6.31 -7.25 5.79
C TYR A 322 -6.54 -6.70 4.39
N GLU A 323 -6.85 -5.40 4.27
CA GLU A 323 -6.97 -4.72 3.00
C GLU A 323 -5.69 -4.89 2.18
N LEU A 324 -4.52 -4.59 2.75
CA LEU A 324 -3.23 -4.75 2.09
C LEU A 324 -2.98 -6.20 1.64
N ARG A 325 -3.34 -7.19 2.45
CA ARG A 325 -3.21 -8.60 2.10
C ARG A 325 -4.08 -8.96 0.90
N TYR A 326 -5.38 -8.71 0.98
CA TYR A 326 -6.32 -9.14 -0.06
C TYR A 326 -6.31 -8.26 -1.31
N CYS A 327 -5.90 -7.00 -1.18
CA CYS A 327 -5.66 -6.14 -2.34
C CYS A 327 -4.54 -6.64 -3.24
N SER A 328 -3.68 -7.56 -2.80
CA SER A 328 -2.66 -8.19 -3.65
C SER A 328 -3.24 -9.08 -4.75
N LEU A 329 -4.48 -9.58 -4.62
CA LEU A 329 -5.10 -10.48 -5.60
C LEU A 329 -5.26 -9.85 -6.99
N LEU A 330 -5.72 -8.60 -7.06
CA LEU A 330 -5.86 -7.91 -8.34
C LEU A 330 -4.50 -7.58 -8.98
N PRO A 331 -3.50 -7.05 -8.27
CA PRO A 331 -2.14 -6.95 -8.76
C PRO A 331 -1.57 -8.26 -9.31
N ILE A 332 -1.78 -9.38 -8.65
CA ILE A 332 -1.38 -10.69 -9.19
C ILE A 332 -2.06 -10.96 -10.54
N ALA A 333 -3.35 -10.70 -10.66
CA ALA A 333 -4.06 -10.83 -11.92
C ALA A 333 -3.51 -9.90 -13.01
N LEU A 334 -3.17 -8.64 -12.67
CA LEU A 334 -2.54 -7.69 -13.58
C LEU A 334 -1.13 -8.14 -14.01
N LEU A 335 -0.34 -8.73 -13.12
CA LEU A 335 0.96 -9.32 -13.46
C LEU A 335 0.80 -10.50 -14.42
N VAL A 336 -0.15 -11.40 -14.16
CA VAL A 336 -0.46 -12.51 -15.08
C VAL A 336 -0.91 -11.97 -16.43
N ALA A 337 -1.78 -10.97 -16.47
CA ALA A 337 -2.21 -10.31 -17.70
C ALA A 337 -1.03 -9.66 -18.44
N SER A 338 -0.12 -8.98 -17.72
CA SER A 338 1.12 -8.43 -18.28
C SER A 338 1.96 -9.51 -18.95
N TRP A 339 2.12 -10.64 -18.29
CA TRP A 339 2.88 -11.78 -18.81
C TRP A 339 2.21 -12.39 -20.04
N LEU A 340 0.91 -12.63 -20.00
CA LEU A 340 0.14 -13.15 -21.14
C LEU A 340 0.19 -12.20 -22.35
N VAL A 341 0.06 -10.89 -22.14
CA VAL A 341 0.21 -9.89 -23.21
C VAL A 341 1.59 -9.99 -23.84
N LEU A 342 2.64 -10.11 -23.02
CA LEU A 342 4.00 -10.23 -23.49
C LEU A 342 4.24 -11.53 -24.31
N LEU A 343 3.61 -12.63 -23.92
CA LEU A 343 3.73 -13.94 -24.60
C LEU A 343 2.89 -14.05 -25.87
N CYS A 344 1.64 -13.59 -25.81
CA CYS A 344 0.63 -13.87 -26.84
C CYS A 344 0.51 -12.77 -27.89
N ARG A 345 0.71 -11.51 -27.52
CA ARG A 345 0.55 -10.38 -28.44
C ARG A 345 1.72 -10.29 -29.41
N ARG A 346 1.40 -10.18 -30.70
CA ARG A 346 2.41 -10.15 -31.78
C ARG A 346 2.90 -8.72 -32.09
N ARG A 347 2.04 -7.70 -31.92
CA ARG A 347 2.37 -6.29 -32.23
C ARG A 347 2.46 -5.49 -30.96
N ASP A 348 3.60 -4.81 -30.76
CA ASP A 348 3.92 -3.95 -29.62
C ASP A 348 3.39 -4.45 -28.26
N PRO A 349 3.84 -5.60 -27.77
CA PRO A 349 3.40 -6.14 -26.49
C PRO A 349 4.06 -5.45 -25.29
N VAL A 350 5.19 -4.75 -25.52
CA VAL A 350 6.04 -4.22 -24.44
C VAL A 350 5.36 -3.05 -23.74
N THR A 351 4.77 -2.12 -24.49
CA THR A 351 4.11 -0.95 -23.91
C THR A 351 2.95 -1.32 -22.99
N PRO A 352 1.94 -2.13 -23.40
CA PRO A 352 0.88 -2.52 -22.48
C PRO A 352 1.38 -3.45 -21.36
N ALA A 353 2.37 -4.30 -21.59
CA ALA A 353 2.95 -5.11 -20.53
C ALA A 353 3.63 -4.24 -19.45
N LYS A 354 4.39 -3.20 -19.84
CA LYS A 354 4.96 -2.23 -18.90
C LYS A 354 3.89 -1.52 -18.06
N ILE A 355 2.79 -1.11 -18.69
CA ILE A 355 1.69 -0.42 -17.99
C ILE A 355 1.04 -1.34 -16.97
N LEU A 356 0.68 -2.57 -17.38
CA LEU A 356 0.07 -3.56 -16.47
C LEU A 356 1.01 -3.95 -15.33
N PHE A 357 2.28 -4.17 -15.62
CA PHE A 357 3.29 -4.49 -14.62
C PHE A 357 3.45 -3.35 -13.60
N ALA A 358 3.64 -2.14 -14.07
CA ALA A 358 3.80 -0.98 -13.19
C ALA A 358 2.55 -0.70 -12.37
N ALA A 359 1.37 -0.86 -12.96
CA ALA A 359 0.10 -0.72 -12.26
C ALA A 359 -0.06 -1.73 -11.11
N ALA A 360 0.46 -2.95 -11.30
CA ALA A 360 0.43 -3.99 -10.27
C ALA A 360 1.46 -3.78 -9.16
N THR A 361 2.65 -3.29 -9.50
CA THR A 361 3.78 -3.25 -8.55
C THR A 361 3.66 -2.18 -7.49
N GLY A 362 2.90 -1.11 -7.68
CA GLY A 362 2.71 -0.07 -6.68
C GLY A 362 2.05 -0.60 -5.40
N PRO A 363 0.82 -1.12 -5.46
CA PRO A 363 0.15 -1.70 -4.28
C PRO A 363 0.93 -2.86 -3.67
N LEU A 364 1.61 -3.68 -4.49
CA LEU A 364 2.43 -4.78 -4.00
C LEU A 364 3.66 -4.30 -3.23
N ALA A 365 4.36 -3.27 -3.72
CA ALA A 365 5.52 -2.71 -3.03
C ALA A 365 5.11 -2.12 -1.68
N PHE A 366 4.03 -1.36 -1.65
CA PHE A 366 3.49 -0.80 -0.43
C PHE A 366 3.07 -1.90 0.57
N GLY A 367 2.28 -2.88 0.13
CA GLY A 367 1.85 -4.00 0.97
C GLY A 367 3.01 -4.85 1.46
N PHE A 368 4.04 -5.06 0.62
CA PHE A 368 5.23 -5.82 0.99
C PHE A 368 5.98 -5.15 2.15
N VAL A 369 6.27 -3.87 2.03
CA VAL A 369 6.96 -3.12 3.11
C VAL A 369 6.15 -3.18 4.39
N ARG A 370 4.86 -2.84 4.33
CA ARG A 370 3.99 -2.80 5.52
C ARG A 370 3.86 -4.17 6.19
N LEU A 371 3.49 -5.21 5.45
CA LEU A 371 3.24 -6.52 6.02
C LEU A 371 4.53 -7.22 6.49
N PHE A 372 5.62 -7.12 5.71
CA PHE A 372 6.87 -7.79 6.07
C PHE A 372 7.66 -7.04 7.14
N VAL A 373 7.81 -5.74 7.02
CA VAL A 373 8.51 -4.94 8.03
C VAL A 373 7.81 -5.05 9.36
N PHE A 374 6.49 -4.92 9.40
CA PHE A 374 5.74 -5.06 10.64
C PHE A 374 5.73 -6.50 11.19
N SER A 375 5.80 -7.51 10.33
CA SER A 375 5.95 -8.90 10.80
C SER A 375 7.28 -9.14 11.50
N ILE A 376 8.37 -8.53 11.02
CA ILE A 376 9.70 -8.70 11.62
C ILE A 376 9.81 -7.92 12.93
N TYR A 377 9.22 -6.74 13.00
CA TYR A 377 9.34 -5.82 14.14
C TYR A 377 8.04 -5.67 14.94
N ASN A 378 7.20 -6.71 14.97
CA ASN A 378 5.90 -6.66 15.64
C ASN A 378 5.97 -6.25 17.12
N ASP A 379 7.06 -6.61 17.83
CA ASP A 379 7.27 -6.26 19.23
C ASP A 379 8.13 -5.00 19.42
N GLU A 380 8.66 -4.42 18.35
CA GLU A 380 9.63 -3.33 18.36
C GLU A 380 9.22 -2.22 17.37
N LEU A 381 8.09 -1.59 17.65
CA LEU A 381 7.49 -0.58 16.75
C LEU A 381 8.40 0.61 16.46
N VAL A 382 9.34 0.94 17.35
CA VAL A 382 10.35 1.97 17.09
C VAL A 382 11.20 1.61 15.88
N TRP A 383 11.61 0.34 15.78
CA TRP A 383 12.37 -0.15 14.64
C TRP A 383 11.49 -0.31 13.39
N ALA A 384 10.22 -0.72 13.54
CA ALA A 384 9.28 -0.78 12.43
C ALA A 384 9.12 0.60 11.78
N ASN A 385 8.83 1.63 12.60
CA ASN A 385 8.71 3.01 12.15
C ASN A 385 10.02 3.55 11.54
N PHE A 386 11.17 3.26 12.16
CA PHE A 386 12.46 3.65 11.60
C PHE A 386 12.68 3.08 10.20
N TRP A 387 12.44 1.78 10.00
CA TRP A 387 12.64 1.14 8.70
C TRP A 387 11.62 1.59 7.66
N GLU A 388 10.41 1.89 8.06
CA GLU A 388 9.40 2.48 7.20
C GLU A 388 9.91 3.83 6.63
N GLU A 389 10.23 4.76 7.51
CA GLU A 389 10.71 6.09 7.11
C GLU A 389 12.08 6.04 6.40
N ALA A 390 12.96 5.11 6.80
CA ALA A 390 14.25 4.91 6.14
C ALA A 390 14.09 4.37 4.71
N THR A 391 13.14 3.47 4.47
CA THR A 391 12.87 2.97 3.10
C THR A 391 12.27 4.05 2.20
N GLU A 392 11.42 4.91 2.73
CA GLU A 392 10.87 6.07 2.04
C GLU A 392 11.96 7.10 1.71
N PHE A 393 12.84 7.38 2.67
CA PHE A 393 14.01 8.22 2.42
C PHE A 393 14.91 7.62 1.34
N LEU A 394 15.24 6.33 1.42
CA LEU A 394 16.06 5.64 0.42
C LEU A 394 15.41 5.65 -0.97
N TYR A 395 14.11 5.54 -1.05
CA TYR A 395 13.38 5.65 -2.30
C TYR A 395 13.59 7.01 -2.97
N VAL A 396 13.36 8.11 -2.24
CA VAL A 396 13.53 9.47 -2.76
C VAL A 396 15.01 9.77 -3.04
N PHE A 397 15.90 9.36 -2.13
CA PHE A 397 17.35 9.53 -2.28
C PHE A 397 17.89 8.78 -3.48
N SER A 398 17.44 7.54 -3.72
CA SER A 398 17.84 6.76 -4.88
C SER A 398 17.41 7.43 -6.19
N ALA A 399 16.20 7.97 -6.25
CA ALA A 399 15.73 8.75 -7.38
C ALA A 399 16.60 9.98 -7.61
N ALA A 400 16.92 10.74 -6.56
CA ALA A 400 17.80 11.91 -6.63
C ALA A 400 19.22 11.53 -7.07
N ALA A 401 19.79 10.46 -6.51
CA ALA A 401 21.13 9.98 -6.84
C ALA A 401 21.24 9.55 -8.30
N VAL A 402 20.28 8.78 -8.82
CA VAL A 402 20.23 8.37 -10.23
C VAL A 402 20.13 9.60 -11.14
N LEU A 403 19.26 10.55 -10.83
CA LEU A 403 19.13 11.78 -11.61
C LEU A 403 20.43 12.62 -11.58
N TRP A 404 21.11 12.67 -10.45
CA TRP A 404 22.38 13.39 -10.31
C TRP A 404 23.52 12.72 -11.06
N ILE A 405 23.70 11.41 -10.87
CA ILE A 405 24.79 10.64 -11.52
C ILE A 405 24.65 10.67 -13.04
N PHE A 406 23.43 10.52 -13.54
CA PHE A 406 23.15 10.46 -14.98
C PHE A 406 22.66 11.79 -15.58
N ARG A 407 22.80 12.91 -14.87
CA ARG A 407 22.27 14.22 -15.27
C ARG A 407 22.64 14.60 -16.71
N ASP A 408 23.89 14.37 -17.11
CA ASP A 408 24.37 14.78 -18.44
C ASP A 408 23.74 13.95 -19.56
N SER A 409 23.37 12.70 -19.31
CA SER A 409 22.66 11.84 -20.25
C SER A 409 21.13 12.00 -20.21
N LEU A 410 20.59 12.33 -19.03
CA LEU A 410 19.15 12.46 -18.83
C LEU A 410 18.61 13.80 -19.31
N PHE A 411 19.40 14.88 -19.18
CA PHE A 411 18.98 16.25 -19.44
C PHE A 411 19.60 16.90 -20.68
N VAL A 412 20.26 16.10 -21.55
CA VAL A 412 20.79 16.60 -22.83
C VAL A 412 19.66 17.25 -23.63
N LYS A 413 19.85 18.52 -23.97
CA LYS A 413 18.99 19.18 -24.96
C LYS A 413 19.14 18.42 -26.28
N PRO A 414 18.05 18.02 -26.97
CA PRO A 414 18.19 17.50 -28.32
C PRO A 414 18.94 18.54 -29.14
N ALA A 415 20.04 18.11 -29.80
CA ALA A 415 20.77 18.96 -30.68
C ALA A 415 19.82 19.68 -31.67
N PRO A 416 19.95 20.97 -31.89
CA PRO A 416 19.10 21.67 -32.84
C PRO A 416 19.18 20.94 -34.17
N ALA A 417 18.04 20.68 -34.79
CA ALA A 417 17.92 20.00 -36.09
C ALA A 417 18.43 20.87 -37.24
N ASN A 418 19.44 21.69 -37.00
CA ASN A 418 20.03 22.60 -37.95
C ASN A 418 21.35 21.97 -38.45
N GLY A 419 21.29 21.31 -39.56
CA GLY A 419 22.53 20.88 -40.20
C GLY A 419 22.45 19.85 -41.32
N LEU A 420 21.24 19.57 -41.82
CA LEU A 420 21.13 18.82 -43.09
C LEU A 420 20.29 19.61 -44.09
N ALA A 421 20.67 20.87 -44.26
CA ALA A 421 20.20 21.64 -45.40
C ALA A 421 21.43 21.82 -46.34
N SER A 422 21.26 21.32 -47.56
CA SER A 422 22.04 21.67 -48.76
C SER A 422 23.53 21.30 -48.79
N SER A 423 23.83 20.10 -49.22
CA SER A 423 24.90 19.85 -50.19
C SER A 423 24.42 18.73 -51.12
N VAL A 424 23.50 19.08 -52.01
CA VAL A 424 23.35 18.39 -53.29
C VAL A 424 24.28 19.19 -54.21
N PRO A 425 25.40 18.66 -54.70
CA PRO A 425 26.11 19.26 -55.80
C PRO A 425 25.30 19.07 -57.08
N ALA A 426 25.25 20.15 -57.88
CA ALA A 426 24.63 20.21 -59.18
C ALA A 426 25.26 19.26 -60.19
#